data_67762c90491c8244a7b0773e41aebf1c
#
_entry.id   67762c90491c8244a7b0773e41aebf1c
#
_cell.length_a   1.000
_cell.length_b   1.000
_cell.length_c   1.000
_cell.angle_alpha   90.00
_cell.angle_beta   90.00
_cell.angle_gamma   90.00
#
_symmetry.space_group_name_H-M   'P 1'
#
loop_
_entity.id
_entity.type
_entity.pdbx_description
1 polymer ?
#
loop_
_entity_poly.entity_id
_entity_poly.type
_entity_poly.pdbx_seq_one_letter_code
_entity_poly.pdbx_strand_id
1 'polypeptide(L)'
;MEKHDIKQLLSDALLCRSPQLAVDPRHHQMLRIFNGFTEGDPELVIDLLGRTAVIHDYAKVCTDRSNLAVFLTDELNFLQAVLLKRRSSADSAERNGILLLGEKCDSFIEEHSVRYALDLTMNHDNSFYGDTRNLRKYLLENMRNKRVLNTCAYTGSLGVAAGAGGAAGVVQTDLSGKFLQCAYRSASLNGFAFTRKDFLIGDFFPVISKMRKAGEKFDCVILDPPFFSTTSRGVVDLANNPLGVINKVRPLVADGGTLVVVNNSLYLSGNDFLSKINELCQDGCLQIAGTIPVPEDYCFACDGAKSPYPADPAPFNHPTKIVLLQARCR
;
A
#
# COMPACT_ATOMS: atom_id res chain seq x y z
N MET A 1 -31.47 -7.32 -4.28
CA MET A 1 -30.69 -6.68 -3.21
C MET A 1 -31.29 -5.29 -2.99
N GLU A 2 -31.84 -5.05 -1.78
CA GLU A 2 -32.26 -3.70 -1.40
C GLU A 2 -31.04 -2.78 -1.51
N LYS A 3 -31.17 -1.67 -2.22
CA LYS A 3 -30.17 -0.62 -2.22
C LYS A 3 -30.19 0.00 -0.81
N HIS A 4 -29.26 -0.41 0.04
CA HIS A 4 -29.03 0.32 1.28
C HIS A 4 -28.74 1.79 0.95
N ASP A 5 -29.27 2.69 1.78
CA ASP A 5 -28.94 4.11 1.64
C ASP A 5 -27.45 4.28 1.92
N ILE A 6 -26.68 4.63 0.88
CA ILE A 6 -25.23 4.81 0.96
C ILE A 6 -24.83 5.83 2.04
N LYS A 7 -25.68 6.81 2.31
CA LYS A 7 -25.43 7.81 3.37
C LYS A 7 -25.51 7.16 4.75
N GLN A 8 -26.46 6.25 4.97
CA GLN A 8 -26.54 5.52 6.24
C GLN A 8 -25.32 4.62 6.42
N LEU A 9 -24.95 3.85 5.39
CA LEU A 9 -23.74 3.01 5.44
C LEU A 9 -22.48 3.82 5.75
N LEU A 10 -22.38 5.03 5.20
CA LEU A 10 -21.24 5.90 5.42
C LEU A 10 -21.27 6.52 6.83
N SER A 11 -22.45 6.93 7.35
CA SER A 11 -22.61 7.39 8.73
C SER A 11 -22.17 6.33 9.74
N ASP A 12 -22.62 5.08 9.54
CA ASP A 12 -22.23 3.94 10.38
C ASP A 12 -20.73 3.70 10.32
N ALA A 13 -20.14 3.77 9.12
CA ALA A 13 -18.72 3.59 8.90
C ALA A 13 -17.87 4.68 9.59
N LEU A 14 -18.31 5.94 9.53
CA LEU A 14 -17.66 7.06 10.20
C LEU A 14 -17.76 6.93 11.73
N LEU A 15 -18.91 6.51 12.24
CA LEU A 15 -19.10 6.26 13.68
C LEU A 15 -18.12 5.21 14.18
N CYS A 16 -17.97 4.09 13.46
CA CYS A 16 -17.04 3.03 13.81
C CYS A 16 -15.57 3.52 13.83
N ARG A 17 -15.22 4.46 12.97
CA ARG A 17 -13.85 5.00 12.83
C ARG A 17 -13.63 6.31 13.62
N SER A 18 -14.63 6.75 14.38
CA SER A 18 -14.51 7.97 15.18
C SER A 18 -13.33 7.98 16.17
N PRO A 19 -12.94 6.82 16.80
CA PRO A 19 -11.75 6.82 17.64
C PRO A 19 -10.45 7.08 16.84
N GLN A 20 -10.33 6.55 15.62
CA GLN A 20 -9.16 6.77 14.78
C GLN A 20 -9.11 8.22 14.25
N LEU A 21 -10.26 8.79 13.90
CA LEU A 21 -10.36 10.21 13.52
C LEU A 21 -9.94 11.13 14.68
N ALA A 22 -10.33 10.80 15.92
CA ALA A 22 -10.00 11.58 17.11
C ALA A 22 -8.50 11.57 17.47
N VAL A 23 -7.75 10.54 17.06
CA VAL A 23 -6.29 10.44 17.32
C VAL A 23 -5.48 11.42 16.48
N ASP A 24 -6.03 11.89 15.34
CA ASP A 24 -5.36 12.85 14.46
C ASP A 24 -6.11 14.20 14.41
N PRO A 25 -6.06 15.02 15.45
CA PRO A 25 -6.78 16.31 15.49
C PRO A 25 -6.25 17.34 14.48
N ARG A 26 -5.08 17.10 13.87
CA ARG A 26 -4.52 17.95 12.81
C ARG A 26 -4.95 17.51 11.42
N HIS A 27 -5.57 16.34 11.31
CA HIS A 27 -5.98 15.74 10.04
C HIS A 27 -4.82 15.68 9.03
N HIS A 28 -3.71 15.10 9.44
CA HIS A 28 -2.53 14.93 8.58
C HIS A 28 -2.29 13.48 8.13
N GLN A 29 -3.00 12.51 8.73
CA GLN A 29 -2.80 11.09 8.44
C GLN A 29 -3.66 10.61 7.26
N MET A 30 -3.36 9.40 6.78
CA MET A 30 -4.27 8.65 5.92
C MET A 30 -5.14 7.74 6.79
N LEU A 31 -6.45 7.69 6.49
CA LEU A 31 -7.41 6.79 7.11
C LEU A 31 -8.39 6.28 6.05
N ARG A 32 -8.68 4.97 6.02
CA ARG A 32 -9.78 4.44 5.22
C ARG A 32 -11.08 4.60 5.98
N ILE A 33 -11.99 5.42 5.46
CA ILE A 33 -13.26 5.68 6.13
C ILE A 33 -14.43 4.84 5.60
N PHE A 34 -14.26 4.24 4.41
CA PHE A 34 -15.22 3.30 3.83
C PHE A 34 -14.47 2.25 3.00
N ASN A 35 -14.59 0.97 3.34
CA ASN A 35 -13.81 -0.11 2.73
C ASN A 35 -14.62 -0.97 1.73
N GLY A 36 -15.89 -0.64 1.53
CA GLY A 36 -16.73 -1.31 0.56
C GLY A 36 -17.21 -2.70 1.01
N PHE A 37 -16.35 -3.69 0.97
CA PHE A 37 -16.70 -5.07 1.36
C PHE A 37 -17.18 -5.18 2.80
N THR A 38 -16.59 -4.44 3.71
CA THR A 38 -16.96 -4.50 5.13
C THR A 38 -18.27 -3.78 5.42
N GLU A 39 -18.60 -2.73 4.68
CA GLU A 39 -19.82 -1.93 4.87
C GLU A 39 -20.99 -2.34 3.98
N GLY A 40 -20.74 -3.17 2.94
CA GLY A 40 -21.79 -3.74 2.09
C GLY A 40 -22.01 -3.07 0.75
N ASP A 41 -21.12 -2.18 0.30
CA ASP A 41 -21.06 -1.66 -1.07
C ASP A 41 -19.66 -1.86 -1.68
N PRO A 42 -19.37 -3.06 -2.24
CA PRO A 42 -18.05 -3.39 -2.79
C PRO A 42 -17.58 -2.50 -3.94
N GLU A 43 -18.48 -1.71 -4.51
CA GLU A 43 -18.18 -0.80 -5.62
C GLU A 43 -17.66 0.57 -5.12
N LEU A 44 -17.62 0.80 -3.80
CA LEU A 44 -17.22 2.08 -3.23
C LEU A 44 -16.11 1.90 -2.19
N VAL A 45 -15.08 2.73 -2.29
CA VAL A 45 -14.03 2.86 -1.27
C VAL A 45 -13.75 4.35 -1.05
N ILE A 46 -13.59 4.78 0.20
CA ILE A 46 -13.30 6.17 0.51
C ILE A 46 -12.11 6.24 1.48
N ASP A 47 -11.08 6.96 1.05
CA ASP A 47 -9.89 7.25 1.81
C ASP A 47 -9.82 8.73 2.18
N LEU A 48 -9.43 9.03 3.42
CA LEU A 48 -8.96 10.35 3.82
C LEU A 48 -7.43 10.39 3.67
N LEU A 49 -6.91 11.43 3.03
CA LEU A 49 -5.49 11.73 2.97
C LEU A 49 -5.31 13.19 3.42
N GLY A 50 -5.01 13.37 4.68
CA GLY A 50 -5.04 14.69 5.29
C GLY A 50 -6.48 15.25 5.35
N ARG A 51 -6.70 16.37 4.69
CA ARG A 51 -8.01 17.02 4.56
C ARG A 51 -8.65 16.80 3.19
N THR A 52 -8.16 15.81 2.44
CA THR A 52 -8.70 15.41 1.13
C THR A 52 -9.39 14.05 1.26
N ALA A 53 -10.67 13.98 0.94
CA ALA A 53 -11.35 12.71 0.74
C ALA A 53 -11.18 12.25 -0.72
N VAL A 54 -10.81 11.00 -0.91
CA VAL A 54 -10.72 10.37 -2.22
C VAL A 54 -11.75 9.25 -2.33
N ILE A 55 -12.70 9.44 -3.23
CA ILE A 55 -13.76 8.47 -3.53
C ILE A 55 -13.29 7.60 -4.69
N HIS A 56 -13.10 6.31 -4.46
CA HIS A 56 -12.86 5.31 -5.49
C HIS A 56 -14.16 4.64 -5.86
N ASP A 57 -14.66 4.93 -7.05
CA ASP A 57 -15.88 4.37 -7.61
C ASP A 57 -15.53 3.25 -8.60
N TYR A 58 -15.83 2.01 -8.22
CA TYR A 58 -15.62 0.80 -9.02
C TYR A 58 -16.87 0.41 -9.83
N ALA A 59 -17.97 1.15 -9.68
CA ALA A 59 -19.20 0.88 -10.42
C ALA A 59 -18.97 0.88 -11.93
N LYS A 60 -19.57 -0.10 -12.62
CA LYS A 60 -19.49 -0.21 -14.09
C LYS A 60 -20.37 0.82 -14.78
N VAL A 61 -21.44 1.25 -14.11
CA VAL A 61 -22.36 2.28 -14.60
C VAL A 61 -21.98 3.59 -13.93
N CYS A 62 -21.83 4.64 -14.74
CA CYS A 62 -21.52 5.98 -14.23
C CYS A 62 -22.62 6.44 -13.27
N THR A 63 -22.27 6.66 -12.02
CA THR A 63 -23.13 7.16 -10.96
C THR A 63 -22.70 8.57 -10.59
N ASP A 64 -23.66 9.48 -10.42
CA ASP A 64 -23.36 10.81 -9.87
C ASP A 64 -23.03 10.68 -8.39
N ARG A 65 -21.80 11.07 -8.01
CA ARG A 65 -21.29 11.05 -6.64
C ARG A 65 -21.24 12.45 -5.99
N SER A 66 -21.79 13.48 -6.64
CA SER A 66 -21.77 14.86 -6.12
C SER A 66 -22.47 14.97 -4.76
N ASN A 67 -23.62 14.31 -4.60
CA ASN A 67 -24.34 14.27 -3.32
C ASN A 67 -23.54 13.59 -2.20
N LEU A 68 -22.67 12.64 -2.55
CA LEU A 68 -21.78 11.99 -1.58
C LEU A 68 -20.65 12.94 -1.14
N ALA A 69 -20.14 13.73 -2.07
CA ALA A 69 -19.13 14.75 -1.75
C ALA A 69 -19.67 15.83 -0.80
N VAL A 70 -20.90 16.30 -1.02
CA VAL A 70 -21.58 17.23 -0.10
C VAL A 70 -21.76 16.59 1.27
N PHE A 71 -22.29 15.37 1.31
CA PHE A 71 -22.47 14.64 2.56
C PHE A 71 -21.18 14.49 3.36
N LEU A 72 -20.06 14.14 2.70
CA LEU A 72 -18.76 14.03 3.36
C LEU A 72 -18.27 15.35 3.95
N THR A 73 -18.52 16.47 3.28
CA THR A 73 -18.12 17.80 3.81
C THR A 73 -19.01 18.26 4.98
N ASP A 74 -20.26 17.84 5.02
CA ASP A 74 -21.17 18.10 6.12
C ASP A 74 -20.77 17.30 7.39
N GLU A 75 -20.44 16.00 7.21
CA GLU A 75 -20.01 15.13 8.31
C GLU A 75 -18.58 15.42 8.80
N LEU A 76 -17.68 15.80 7.89
CA LEU A 76 -16.26 16.03 8.14
C LEU A 76 -15.90 17.49 7.81
N ASN A 77 -16.25 18.40 8.69
CA ASN A 77 -16.14 19.86 8.51
C ASN A 77 -14.70 20.37 8.27
N PHE A 78 -13.69 19.53 8.51
CA PHE A 78 -12.29 19.83 8.23
C PHE A 78 -11.88 19.58 6.77
N LEU A 79 -12.73 18.93 5.96
CA LEU A 79 -12.40 18.63 4.57
C LEU A 79 -12.19 19.91 3.74
N GLN A 80 -11.12 19.89 2.93
CA GLN A 80 -10.79 20.98 1.99
C GLN A 80 -11.00 20.57 0.53
N ALA A 81 -11.02 19.28 0.26
CA ALA A 81 -11.22 18.78 -1.08
C ALA A 81 -11.86 17.38 -1.09
N VAL A 82 -12.63 17.11 -2.14
CA VAL A 82 -13.15 15.77 -2.45
C VAL A 82 -12.79 15.43 -3.89
N LEU A 83 -12.01 14.36 -4.07
CA LEU A 83 -11.56 13.86 -5.36
C LEU A 83 -12.31 12.56 -5.70
N LEU A 84 -12.87 12.45 -6.89
CA LEU A 84 -13.51 11.24 -7.41
C LEU A 84 -12.62 10.54 -8.42
N LYS A 85 -12.38 9.24 -8.24
CA LYS A 85 -11.68 8.36 -9.17
C LYS A 85 -12.62 7.27 -9.68
N ARG A 86 -13.05 7.38 -10.93
CA ARG A 86 -13.90 6.38 -11.59
C ARG A 86 -13.05 5.25 -12.13
N ARG A 87 -12.89 4.20 -11.35
CA ARG A 87 -11.94 3.09 -11.61
C ARG A 87 -12.27 2.32 -12.89
N SER A 88 -13.54 2.22 -13.27
CA SER A 88 -14.02 1.49 -14.44
C SER A 88 -14.13 2.37 -15.70
N SER A 89 -13.82 3.68 -15.64
CA SER A 89 -13.92 4.57 -16.79
C SER A 89 -12.85 4.28 -17.84
N ALA A 90 -13.21 4.45 -19.11
CA ALA A 90 -12.26 4.44 -20.23
C ALA A 90 -11.41 5.73 -20.26
N ASP A 91 -11.94 6.84 -19.74
CA ASP A 91 -11.22 8.12 -19.69
C ASP A 91 -10.15 8.10 -18.59
N SER A 92 -8.91 8.40 -18.96
CA SER A 92 -7.79 8.47 -18.04
C SER A 92 -7.91 9.63 -17.03
N ALA A 93 -8.52 10.75 -17.41
CA ALA A 93 -8.75 11.88 -16.52
C ALA A 93 -9.71 11.48 -15.39
N GLU A 94 -10.79 10.79 -15.72
CA GLU A 94 -11.73 10.27 -14.72
C GLU A 94 -11.10 9.22 -13.80
N ARG A 95 -10.23 8.35 -14.32
CA ARG A 95 -9.50 7.38 -13.50
C ARG A 95 -8.48 8.04 -12.58
N ASN A 96 -7.79 9.07 -13.08
CA ASN A 96 -6.75 9.77 -12.30
C ASN A 96 -7.34 10.71 -11.25
N GLY A 97 -8.56 11.20 -11.47
CA GLY A 97 -9.31 11.94 -10.46
C GLY A 97 -9.91 13.25 -10.95
N ILE A 98 -11.17 13.44 -10.64
CA ILE A 98 -11.93 14.65 -10.87
C ILE A 98 -12.20 15.31 -9.51
N LEU A 99 -11.83 16.57 -9.37
CA LEU A 99 -12.11 17.33 -8.16
C LEU A 99 -13.61 17.68 -8.13
N LEU A 100 -14.35 17.15 -7.15
CA LEU A 100 -15.77 17.43 -6.97
C LEU A 100 -16.00 18.67 -6.11
N LEU A 101 -15.14 18.87 -5.11
CA LEU A 101 -15.19 20.00 -4.17
C LEU A 101 -13.77 20.47 -3.83
N GLY A 102 -13.63 21.76 -3.52
CA GLY A 102 -12.37 22.39 -3.16
C GLY A 102 -11.57 22.88 -4.38
N GLU A 103 -10.39 23.43 -4.11
CA GLU A 103 -9.52 23.97 -5.16
C GLU A 103 -8.29 23.09 -5.42
N LYS A 104 -7.80 22.41 -4.39
CA LYS A 104 -6.61 21.54 -4.48
C LYS A 104 -6.64 20.46 -3.41
N CYS A 105 -6.04 19.33 -3.73
CA CYS A 105 -5.80 18.23 -2.78
C CYS A 105 -4.56 18.49 -1.92
N ASP A 106 -4.47 17.76 -0.79
CA ASP A 106 -3.25 17.72 0.00
C ASP A 106 -2.07 17.17 -0.80
N SER A 107 -0.89 17.74 -0.59
CA SER A 107 0.35 17.38 -1.27
C SER A 107 1.29 16.50 -0.44
N PHE A 108 0.96 16.26 0.82
CA PHE A 108 1.63 15.33 1.72
C PHE A 108 0.69 14.90 2.84
N ILE A 109 1.03 13.78 3.46
CA ILE A 109 0.49 13.33 4.76
C ILE A 109 1.64 13.11 5.73
N GLU A 110 1.32 13.00 7.02
CA GLU A 110 2.28 12.68 8.08
C GLU A 110 1.79 11.45 8.85
N GLU A 111 2.61 10.42 8.96
CA GLU A 111 2.33 9.20 9.68
C GLU A 111 3.55 8.83 10.53
N HIS A 112 3.38 8.62 11.83
CA HIS A 112 4.49 8.37 12.78
C HIS A 112 5.59 9.44 12.73
N SER A 113 5.22 10.72 12.57
CA SER A 113 6.13 11.86 12.39
C SER A 113 6.99 11.81 11.13
N VAL A 114 6.63 10.97 10.17
CA VAL A 114 7.26 10.89 8.84
C VAL A 114 6.32 11.47 7.80
N ARG A 115 6.83 12.36 6.95
CA ARG A 115 6.07 13.00 5.88
C ARG A 115 6.19 12.26 4.58
N TYR A 116 5.07 12.03 3.92
CA TYR A 116 4.99 11.35 2.64
C TYR A 116 4.34 12.27 1.60
N ALA A 117 5.09 12.59 0.55
CA ALA A 117 4.58 13.40 -0.54
C ALA A 117 3.44 12.67 -1.25
N LEU A 118 2.41 13.41 -1.64
CA LEU A 118 1.28 12.93 -2.42
C LEU A 118 1.24 13.58 -3.80
N ASP A 119 0.68 12.84 -4.74
CA ASP A 119 0.20 13.33 -6.03
C ASP A 119 -1.05 12.51 -6.38
N LEU A 120 -2.20 12.98 -5.86
CA LEU A 120 -3.45 12.23 -5.92
C LEU A 120 -4.04 12.09 -7.33
N THR A 121 -3.50 12.83 -8.29
CA THR A 121 -3.93 12.78 -9.70
C THR A 121 -2.91 12.11 -10.63
N MET A 122 -1.81 11.62 -10.10
CA MET A 122 -0.72 11.02 -10.88
C MET A 122 -1.15 9.76 -11.65
N ASN A 123 -2.00 8.96 -11.04
CA ASN A 123 -2.57 7.73 -11.60
C ASN A 123 -3.91 7.41 -10.94
N HIS A 124 -4.45 6.24 -11.23
CA HIS A 124 -5.71 5.79 -10.65
C HIS A 124 -5.66 5.41 -9.16
N ASP A 125 -4.48 5.30 -8.54
CA ASP A 125 -4.30 5.08 -7.11
C ASP A 125 -4.05 6.40 -6.35
N ASN A 126 -3.89 6.34 -5.01
CA ASN A 126 -3.73 7.53 -4.16
C ASN A 126 -2.30 8.02 -4.02
N SER A 127 -1.34 7.52 -4.82
CA SER A 127 0.09 7.72 -4.59
C SER A 127 0.58 7.31 -3.18
N PHE A 128 -0.25 6.63 -2.40
CA PHE A 128 0.06 6.13 -1.06
C PHE A 128 -0.90 4.98 -0.70
N TYR A 129 -0.37 3.93 -0.08
CA TYR A 129 -1.14 2.78 0.36
C TYR A 129 -1.21 2.72 1.89
N GLY A 130 -2.40 2.94 2.47
CA GLY A 130 -2.61 2.96 3.91
C GLY A 130 -2.62 1.58 4.55
N ASP A 131 -2.96 0.53 3.80
CA ASP A 131 -2.95 -0.87 4.27
C ASP A 131 -1.56 -1.35 4.70
N THR A 132 -0.49 -0.70 4.27
CA THR A 132 0.89 -0.96 4.70
C THR A 132 1.38 -0.08 5.86
N ARG A 133 0.50 0.63 6.58
CA ARG A 133 0.86 1.51 7.72
C ARG A 133 1.63 0.76 8.81
N ASN A 134 1.17 -0.44 9.19
CA ASN A 134 1.85 -1.23 10.21
C ASN A 134 3.20 -1.77 9.74
N LEU A 135 3.37 -2.03 8.43
CA LEU A 135 4.67 -2.35 7.85
C LEU A 135 5.61 -1.13 7.90
N ARG A 136 5.13 0.08 7.59
CA ARG A 136 5.95 1.30 7.73
C ARG A 136 6.40 1.50 9.18
N LYS A 137 5.51 1.29 10.15
CA LYS A 137 5.87 1.32 11.58
C LYS A 137 6.96 0.30 11.90
N TYR A 138 6.81 -0.94 11.45
CA TYR A 138 7.85 -1.97 11.63
C TYR A 138 9.20 -1.54 11.04
N LEU A 139 9.21 -0.98 9.83
CA LEU A 139 10.44 -0.51 9.19
C LEU A 139 11.07 0.66 9.94
N LEU A 140 10.26 1.60 10.40
CA LEU A 140 10.70 2.72 11.24
C LEU A 140 11.41 2.26 12.52
N GLU A 141 10.90 1.23 13.16
CA GLU A 141 11.40 0.71 14.44
C GLU A 141 12.61 -0.23 14.30
N ASN A 142 12.79 -0.89 13.14
CA ASN A 142 13.71 -2.01 13.01
C ASN A 142 14.84 -1.83 11.99
N MET A 143 14.93 -0.70 11.26
CA MET A 143 15.90 -0.55 10.16
C MET A 143 17.17 0.21 10.53
N ARG A 144 17.39 0.55 11.79
CA ARG A 144 18.59 1.29 12.23
C ARG A 144 19.88 0.58 11.82
N ASN A 145 20.78 1.31 11.15
CA ASN A 145 22.06 0.84 10.64
C ASN A 145 21.99 -0.30 9.60
N LYS A 146 20.82 -0.57 9.02
CA LYS A 146 20.62 -1.62 8.01
C LYS A 146 20.66 -1.05 6.59
N ARG A 147 21.15 -1.85 5.64
CA ARG A 147 21.00 -1.61 4.21
C ARG A 147 19.65 -2.20 3.77
N VAL A 148 18.81 -1.37 3.17
CA VAL A 148 17.45 -1.75 2.76
C VAL A 148 17.29 -1.66 1.25
N LEU A 149 16.71 -2.69 0.63
CA LEU A 149 16.25 -2.68 -0.76
C LEU A 149 14.72 -2.69 -0.78
N ASN A 150 14.10 -1.67 -1.36
CA ASN A 150 12.67 -1.60 -1.61
C ASN A 150 12.42 -1.83 -3.10
N THR A 151 11.93 -3.02 -3.46
CA THR A 151 11.62 -3.38 -4.84
C THR A 151 10.17 -3.08 -5.18
N CYS A 152 9.90 -2.68 -6.44
CA CYS A 152 8.57 -2.23 -6.87
C CYS A 152 8.08 -1.11 -5.93
N ALA A 153 8.96 -0.12 -5.71
CA ALA A 153 8.84 0.83 -4.61
C ALA A 153 7.63 1.76 -4.72
N TYR A 154 7.01 1.85 -5.91
CA TYR A 154 5.95 2.81 -6.17
C TYR A 154 6.40 4.22 -5.77
N THR A 155 5.64 4.92 -4.95
CA THR A 155 6.01 6.25 -4.42
C THR A 155 6.95 6.20 -3.21
N GLY A 156 7.50 5.02 -2.89
CA GLY A 156 8.60 4.83 -1.98
C GLY A 156 8.29 4.90 -0.49
N SER A 157 7.02 4.84 -0.09
CA SER A 157 6.64 5.04 1.32
C SER A 157 7.34 4.07 2.29
N LEU A 158 7.52 2.80 1.89
CA LEU A 158 8.23 1.80 2.71
C LEU A 158 9.72 2.13 2.86
N GLY A 159 10.38 2.56 1.76
CA GLY A 159 11.78 2.97 1.81
C GLY A 159 11.99 4.26 2.61
N VAL A 160 11.05 5.21 2.53
CA VAL A 160 11.08 6.45 3.33
C VAL A 160 10.92 6.13 4.81
N ALA A 161 10.03 5.22 5.19
CA ALA A 161 9.89 4.75 6.56
C ALA A 161 11.18 4.09 7.09
N ALA A 162 11.83 3.26 6.26
CA ALA A 162 13.11 2.65 6.62
C ALA A 162 14.21 3.71 6.82
N GLY A 163 14.27 4.74 5.96
CA GLY A 163 15.18 5.87 6.10
C GLY A 163 14.93 6.64 7.39
N ALA A 164 13.69 6.92 7.74
CA ALA A 164 13.30 7.55 9.01
C ALA A 164 13.70 6.69 10.23
N GLY A 165 13.67 5.36 10.09
CA GLY A 165 14.16 4.39 11.07
C GLY A 165 15.69 4.35 11.23
N GLY A 166 16.42 5.22 10.53
CA GLY A 166 17.89 5.30 10.63
C GLY A 166 18.62 4.24 9.81
N ALA A 167 18.05 3.77 8.70
CA ALA A 167 18.73 2.86 7.78
C ALA A 167 20.06 3.46 7.30
N ALA A 168 21.11 2.63 7.23
CA ALA A 168 22.44 3.04 6.75
C ALA A 168 22.44 3.35 5.23
N GLY A 169 21.49 2.80 4.50
CA GLY A 169 21.24 3.09 3.08
C GLY A 169 19.94 2.45 2.62
N VAL A 170 19.24 3.13 1.74
CA VAL A 170 17.98 2.64 1.16
C VAL A 170 18.05 2.74 -0.35
N VAL A 171 17.96 1.62 -1.03
CA VAL A 171 17.82 1.56 -2.49
C VAL A 171 16.38 1.28 -2.84
N GLN A 172 15.79 2.10 -3.71
CA GLN A 172 14.41 1.98 -4.17
C GLN A 172 14.37 1.78 -5.68
N THR A 173 13.62 0.76 -6.13
CA THR A 173 13.54 0.45 -7.56
C THR A 173 12.09 0.42 -8.02
N ASP A 174 11.81 1.05 -9.16
CA ASP A 174 10.51 1.01 -9.81
C ASP A 174 10.66 1.22 -11.32
N LEU A 175 9.70 0.72 -12.09
CA LEU A 175 9.66 0.94 -13.53
C LEU A 175 9.37 2.41 -13.86
N SER A 176 8.60 3.09 -13.03
CA SER A 176 8.13 4.46 -13.24
C SER A 176 9.02 5.50 -12.57
N GLY A 177 9.69 6.32 -13.38
CA GLY A 177 10.45 7.47 -12.86
C GLY A 177 9.57 8.50 -12.13
N LYS A 178 8.28 8.62 -12.50
CA LYS A 178 7.34 9.53 -11.80
C LYS A 178 7.10 9.07 -10.36
N PHE A 179 6.96 7.77 -10.15
CA PHE A 179 6.79 7.21 -8.81
C PHE A 179 8.02 7.47 -7.94
N LEU A 180 9.20 7.17 -8.46
CA LEU A 180 10.45 7.41 -7.74
C LEU A 180 10.74 8.90 -7.50
N GLN A 181 10.24 9.79 -8.37
CA GLN A 181 10.31 11.23 -8.10
C GLN A 181 9.44 11.62 -6.88
N CYS A 182 8.27 10.99 -6.69
CA CYS A 182 7.46 11.17 -5.49
C CYS A 182 8.18 10.63 -4.24
N ALA A 183 8.84 9.46 -4.36
CA ALA A 183 9.69 8.91 -3.31
C ALA A 183 10.82 9.88 -2.90
N TYR A 184 11.48 10.49 -3.88
CA TYR A 184 12.52 11.50 -3.63
C TYR A 184 11.93 12.75 -2.94
N ARG A 185 10.75 13.22 -3.34
CA ARG A 185 10.06 14.33 -2.65
C ARG A 185 9.79 13.98 -1.19
N SER A 186 9.28 12.77 -0.92
CA SER A 186 9.07 12.29 0.45
C SER A 186 10.36 12.29 1.27
N ALA A 187 11.46 11.80 0.71
CA ALA A 187 12.77 11.85 1.36
C ALA A 187 13.20 13.29 1.68
N SER A 188 12.98 14.21 0.74
CA SER A 188 13.32 15.64 0.91
C SER A 188 12.48 16.31 2.00
N LEU A 189 11.19 15.98 2.13
CA LEU A 189 10.30 16.48 3.20
C LEU A 189 10.79 16.10 4.61
N ASN A 190 11.55 15.02 4.71
CA ASN A 190 12.10 14.52 5.98
C ASN A 190 13.58 14.86 6.17
N GLY A 191 14.20 15.60 5.24
CA GLY A 191 15.61 15.98 5.32
C GLY A 191 16.60 14.83 5.15
N PHE A 192 16.19 13.72 4.50
CA PHE A 192 17.08 12.57 4.30
C PHE A 192 18.10 12.85 3.21
N ALA A 193 19.32 12.40 3.43
CA ALA A 193 20.45 12.53 2.50
C ALA A 193 20.41 11.48 1.37
N PHE A 194 19.22 11.13 0.86
CA PHE A 194 19.11 10.24 -0.27
C PHE A 194 19.59 10.94 -1.55
N THR A 195 20.34 10.19 -2.35
CA THR A 195 20.88 10.66 -3.63
C THR A 195 20.11 10.04 -4.79
N ARG A 196 20.28 10.58 -6.00
CA ARG A 196 19.67 9.97 -7.19
C ARG A 196 20.10 8.52 -7.44
N LYS A 197 21.25 8.10 -6.90
CA LYS A 197 21.73 6.71 -7.02
C LYS A 197 20.94 5.72 -6.19
N ASP A 198 20.20 6.22 -5.21
CA ASP A 198 19.36 5.42 -4.34
C ASP A 198 17.98 5.11 -4.98
N PHE A 199 17.69 5.76 -6.13
CA PHE A 199 16.45 5.58 -6.88
C PHE A 199 16.73 5.03 -8.28
N LEU A 200 16.52 3.73 -8.46
CA LEU A 200 16.85 3.02 -9.69
C LEU A 200 15.60 2.80 -10.55
N ILE A 201 15.51 3.57 -11.63
CA ILE A 201 14.43 3.42 -12.61
C ILE A 201 14.75 2.23 -13.51
N GLY A 202 13.85 1.24 -13.58
CA GLY A 202 14.02 0.09 -14.45
C GLY A 202 13.07 -1.05 -14.17
N ASP A 203 13.00 -1.96 -15.13
CA ASP A 203 12.24 -3.19 -15.00
C ASP A 203 12.81 -4.07 -13.87
N PHE A 204 11.91 -4.64 -13.06
CA PHE A 204 12.24 -5.48 -11.91
C PHE A 204 13.25 -6.59 -12.26
N PHE A 205 13.01 -7.36 -13.32
CA PHE A 205 13.81 -8.54 -13.63
C PHE A 205 15.27 -8.19 -14.00
N PRO A 206 15.56 -7.25 -14.92
CA PRO A 206 16.93 -6.84 -15.21
C PRO A 206 17.63 -6.19 -14.02
N VAL A 207 16.93 -5.32 -13.27
CA VAL A 207 17.53 -4.61 -12.11
C VAL A 207 17.95 -5.62 -11.04
N ILE A 208 17.07 -6.54 -10.65
CA ILE A 208 17.36 -7.59 -9.69
C ILE A 208 18.47 -8.53 -10.19
N SER A 209 18.45 -8.90 -11.47
CA SER A 209 19.51 -9.74 -12.07
C SER A 209 20.88 -9.05 -12.01
N LYS A 210 20.94 -7.74 -12.30
CA LYS A 210 22.19 -6.94 -12.22
C LYS A 210 22.73 -6.91 -10.79
N MET A 211 21.88 -6.63 -9.78
CA MET A 211 22.28 -6.63 -8.36
C MET A 211 22.82 -7.99 -7.92
N ARG A 212 22.14 -9.08 -8.31
CA ARG A 212 22.61 -10.44 -8.02
C ARG A 212 23.98 -10.76 -8.62
N LYS A 213 24.21 -10.38 -9.89
CA LYS A 213 25.50 -10.57 -10.57
C LYS A 213 26.60 -9.72 -9.91
N ALA A 214 26.27 -8.56 -9.36
CA ALA A 214 27.19 -7.71 -8.61
C ALA A 214 27.45 -8.22 -7.19
N GLY A 215 26.78 -9.29 -6.74
CA GLY A 215 26.94 -9.82 -5.38
C GLY A 215 26.37 -8.93 -4.28
N GLU A 216 25.46 -8.01 -4.63
CA GLU A 216 24.87 -7.11 -3.64
C GLU A 216 24.07 -7.86 -2.59
N LYS A 217 24.16 -7.39 -1.33
CA LYS A 217 23.43 -7.92 -0.19
C LYS A 217 22.81 -6.79 0.61
N PHE A 218 21.61 -7.08 1.14
CA PHE A 218 20.82 -6.15 1.94
C PHE A 218 20.35 -6.83 3.23
N ASP A 219 20.35 -6.09 4.32
CA ASP A 219 19.87 -6.58 5.62
C ASP A 219 18.35 -6.69 5.65
N CYS A 220 17.67 -5.90 4.80
CA CYS A 220 16.23 -6.00 4.58
C CYS A 220 15.93 -5.84 3.08
N VAL A 221 15.18 -6.78 2.53
CA VAL A 221 14.63 -6.70 1.17
C VAL A 221 13.11 -6.65 1.28
N ILE A 222 12.49 -5.62 0.71
CA ILE A 222 11.04 -5.46 0.66
C ILE A 222 10.59 -5.83 -0.76
N LEU A 223 9.67 -6.78 -0.84
CA LEU A 223 9.05 -7.23 -2.07
C LEU A 223 7.55 -6.97 -2.00
N ASP A 224 7.13 -5.85 -2.61
CA ASP A 224 5.72 -5.41 -2.71
C ASP A 224 5.36 -5.15 -4.18
N PRO A 225 5.29 -6.20 -5.01
CA PRO A 225 5.01 -6.03 -6.42
C PRO A 225 3.52 -5.83 -6.69
N PRO A 226 3.14 -5.28 -7.86
CA PRO A 226 1.75 -5.24 -8.27
C PRO A 226 1.17 -6.67 -8.34
N PHE A 227 -0.15 -6.78 -8.11
CA PHE A 227 -0.86 -8.06 -8.18
C PHE A 227 -0.55 -8.84 -9.47
N PHE A 228 -0.56 -8.14 -10.60
CA PHE A 228 -0.20 -8.69 -11.90
C PHE A 228 0.49 -7.62 -12.75
N SER A 229 1.60 -7.99 -13.38
CA SER A 229 2.22 -7.17 -14.41
C SER A 229 2.99 -8.01 -15.41
N THR A 230 3.00 -7.58 -16.66
CA THR A 230 3.77 -8.21 -17.75
C THR A 230 4.69 -7.18 -18.37
N THR A 231 5.95 -7.57 -18.52
CA THR A 231 6.94 -6.82 -19.27
C THR A 231 7.56 -7.74 -20.34
N SER A 232 8.33 -7.18 -21.25
CA SER A 232 9.10 -8.00 -22.22
C SER A 232 10.16 -8.89 -21.54
N ARG A 233 10.41 -8.72 -20.24
CA ARG A 233 11.45 -9.40 -19.46
C ARG A 233 10.92 -10.43 -18.48
N GLY A 234 9.62 -10.43 -18.20
CA GLY A 234 9.00 -11.39 -17.30
C GLY A 234 7.59 -11.01 -16.87
N VAL A 235 6.99 -11.90 -16.10
CA VAL A 235 5.64 -11.77 -15.56
C VAL A 235 5.71 -11.80 -14.04
N VAL A 236 5.02 -10.85 -13.39
CA VAL A 236 4.67 -10.89 -11.99
C VAL A 236 3.23 -11.36 -11.90
N ASP A 237 2.97 -12.45 -11.17
CA ASP A 237 1.65 -13.02 -10.93
C ASP A 237 1.59 -13.51 -9.48
N LEU A 238 1.05 -12.69 -8.60
CA LEU A 238 0.99 -12.99 -7.18
C LEU A 238 -0.09 -14.01 -6.81
N ALA A 239 -1.05 -14.25 -7.68
CA ALA A 239 -2.07 -15.26 -7.46
C ALA A 239 -1.54 -16.66 -7.76
N ASN A 240 -0.94 -16.84 -8.95
CA ASN A 240 -0.57 -18.15 -9.45
C ASN A 240 0.88 -18.52 -9.15
N ASN A 241 1.82 -17.57 -9.19
CA ASN A 241 3.25 -17.82 -9.02
C ASN A 241 3.97 -16.84 -8.08
N PRO A 242 3.53 -16.68 -6.81
CA PRO A 242 4.21 -15.80 -5.86
C PRO A 242 5.65 -16.26 -5.57
N LEU A 243 5.91 -17.56 -5.50
CA LEU A 243 7.25 -18.10 -5.20
C LEU A 243 8.28 -17.77 -6.29
N GLY A 244 7.85 -17.72 -7.55
CA GLY A 244 8.73 -17.37 -8.67
C GLY A 244 9.30 -15.96 -8.53
N VAL A 245 8.50 -15.01 -8.03
CA VAL A 245 8.93 -13.62 -7.80
C VAL A 245 9.82 -13.53 -6.55
N ILE A 246 9.44 -14.19 -5.46
CA ILE A 246 10.21 -14.24 -4.21
C ILE A 246 11.62 -14.80 -4.45
N ASN A 247 11.75 -15.89 -5.20
CA ASN A 247 13.04 -16.53 -5.52
C ASN A 247 13.97 -15.63 -6.37
N LYS A 248 13.46 -14.58 -7.02
CA LYS A 248 14.32 -13.61 -7.72
C LYS A 248 15.08 -12.73 -6.73
N VAL A 249 14.44 -12.30 -5.65
CA VAL A 249 15.02 -11.36 -4.67
C VAL A 249 15.70 -12.06 -3.49
N ARG A 250 15.31 -13.30 -3.15
CA ARG A 250 15.87 -14.08 -2.04
C ARG A 250 17.41 -14.07 -2.01
N PRO A 251 18.14 -14.22 -3.15
CA PRO A 251 19.61 -14.18 -3.14
C PRO A 251 20.22 -12.82 -2.76
N LEU A 252 19.44 -11.75 -2.71
CA LEU A 252 19.90 -10.41 -2.31
C LEU A 252 19.82 -10.20 -0.79
N VAL A 253 19.15 -11.09 -0.06
CA VAL A 253 19.06 -10.99 1.40
C VAL A 253 20.40 -11.43 2.01
N ALA A 254 20.93 -10.63 2.93
CA ALA A 254 22.11 -11.00 3.71
C ALA A 254 21.80 -12.15 4.67
N ASP A 255 22.83 -12.83 5.15
CA ASP A 255 22.67 -13.82 6.22
C ASP A 255 22.11 -13.15 7.49
N GLY A 256 21.12 -13.76 8.11
CA GLY A 256 20.39 -13.13 9.22
C GLY A 256 19.51 -11.94 8.82
N GLY A 257 19.46 -11.59 7.53
CA GLY A 257 18.63 -10.51 7.01
C GLY A 257 17.15 -10.88 6.90
N THR A 258 16.32 -9.87 6.70
CA THR A 258 14.86 -10.00 6.60
C THR A 258 14.39 -9.83 5.16
N LEU A 259 13.55 -10.75 4.67
CA LEU A 259 12.76 -10.56 3.46
C LEU A 259 11.32 -10.27 3.86
N VAL A 260 10.83 -9.09 3.54
CA VAL A 260 9.42 -8.69 3.67
C VAL A 260 8.70 -9.04 2.38
N VAL A 261 7.65 -9.84 2.47
CA VAL A 261 6.83 -10.21 1.31
C VAL A 261 5.42 -9.69 1.51
N VAL A 262 4.98 -8.83 0.60
CA VAL A 262 3.60 -8.34 0.53
C VAL A 262 2.89 -9.03 -0.63
N ASN A 263 1.72 -9.60 -0.36
CA ASN A 263 0.83 -10.16 -1.38
C ASN A 263 -0.55 -9.52 -1.25
N ASN A 264 -0.92 -8.71 -2.22
CA ASN A 264 -2.19 -7.96 -2.25
C ASN A 264 -3.26 -8.64 -3.12
N SER A 265 -3.12 -9.93 -3.43
CA SER A 265 -4.10 -10.68 -4.21
C SER A 265 -5.41 -10.89 -3.45
N LEU A 266 -6.52 -10.39 -3.99
CA LEU A 266 -7.88 -10.65 -3.50
C LEU A 266 -8.34 -12.10 -3.74
N TYR A 267 -7.74 -12.80 -4.71
CA TYR A 267 -8.17 -14.12 -5.18
C TYR A 267 -7.31 -15.26 -4.64
N LEU A 268 -6.27 -14.98 -3.87
CA LEU A 268 -5.46 -15.97 -3.20
C LEU A 268 -5.83 -15.98 -1.71
N SER A 269 -6.30 -17.13 -1.20
CA SER A 269 -6.63 -17.23 0.23
C SER A 269 -5.39 -17.08 1.11
N GLY A 270 -5.58 -16.71 2.37
CA GLY A 270 -4.48 -16.59 3.33
C GLY A 270 -3.82 -17.94 3.60
N ASN A 271 -4.61 -19.01 3.70
CA ASN A 271 -4.09 -20.36 3.91
C ASN A 271 -3.27 -20.87 2.71
N ASP A 272 -3.73 -20.64 1.48
CA ASP A 272 -2.98 -21.04 0.29
C ASP A 272 -1.67 -20.25 0.17
N PHE A 273 -1.69 -18.93 0.46
CA PHE A 273 -0.48 -18.14 0.47
C PHE A 273 0.51 -18.63 1.54
N LEU A 274 0.05 -18.88 2.76
CA LEU A 274 0.90 -19.36 3.84
C LEU A 274 1.47 -20.76 3.54
N SER A 275 0.68 -21.63 2.90
CA SER A 275 1.16 -22.95 2.44
C SER A 275 2.32 -22.81 1.45
N LYS A 276 2.20 -21.92 0.46
CA LYS A 276 3.28 -21.62 -0.50
C LYS A 276 4.53 -21.05 0.22
N ILE A 277 4.35 -20.17 1.20
CA ILE A 277 5.48 -19.65 1.99
C ILE A 277 6.15 -20.76 2.81
N ASN A 278 5.39 -21.67 3.39
CA ASN A 278 5.94 -22.84 4.10
C ASN A 278 6.72 -23.75 3.15
N GLU A 279 6.23 -23.99 1.94
CA GLU A 279 6.96 -24.73 0.89
C GLU A 279 8.30 -24.05 0.59
N LEU A 280 8.32 -22.74 0.43
CA LEU A 280 9.55 -21.96 0.20
C LEU A 280 10.58 -22.12 1.33
N CYS A 281 10.13 -22.33 2.56
CA CYS A 281 10.97 -22.45 3.74
C CYS A 281 11.52 -23.89 3.96
N GLN A 282 11.06 -24.89 3.19
CA GLN A 282 11.47 -26.29 3.38
C GLN A 282 12.96 -26.54 3.16
N ASP A 283 13.63 -25.76 2.32
CA ASP A 283 15.07 -25.86 2.11
C ASP A 283 15.92 -25.35 3.28
N GLY A 284 15.26 -24.75 4.29
CA GLY A 284 15.88 -24.23 5.52
C GLY A 284 16.68 -22.93 5.32
N CYS A 285 16.68 -22.35 4.11
CA CYS A 285 17.35 -21.08 3.86
C CYS A 285 16.51 -19.85 4.28
N LEU A 286 15.22 -20.03 4.41
CA LEU A 286 14.30 -19.02 4.95
C LEU A 286 13.47 -19.61 6.07
N GLN A 287 13.11 -18.78 7.03
CA GLN A 287 12.20 -19.13 8.11
C GLN A 287 11.16 -18.02 8.27
N ILE A 288 9.90 -18.39 8.50
CA ILE A 288 8.86 -17.41 8.87
C ILE A 288 9.21 -16.83 10.22
N ALA A 289 9.45 -15.52 10.28
CA ALA A 289 9.72 -14.76 11.49
C ALA A 289 8.44 -14.14 12.09
N GLY A 290 7.42 -13.92 11.28
CA GLY A 290 6.13 -13.39 11.72
C GLY A 290 5.31 -12.86 10.55
N THR A 291 4.16 -12.28 10.90
CA THR A 291 3.26 -11.58 9.99
C THR A 291 2.99 -10.18 10.51
N ILE A 292 2.66 -9.24 9.62
CA ILE A 292 2.25 -7.90 10.00
C ILE A 292 0.79 -7.72 9.61
N PRO A 293 -0.10 -7.43 10.56
CA PRO A 293 -1.51 -7.21 10.25
C PRO A 293 -1.70 -5.89 9.50
N VAL A 294 -2.70 -5.85 8.64
CA VAL A 294 -3.20 -4.62 8.03
C VAL A 294 -3.89 -3.77 9.10
N PRO A 295 -3.83 -2.41 9.03
CA PRO A 295 -4.47 -1.53 10.00
C PRO A 295 -5.98 -1.77 10.13
N GLU A 296 -6.49 -1.52 11.32
CA GLU A 296 -7.89 -1.80 11.68
C GLU A 296 -8.91 -1.07 10.80
N ASP A 297 -8.63 0.17 10.40
CA ASP A 297 -9.50 0.96 9.53
C ASP A 297 -9.80 0.29 8.17
N TYR A 298 -8.95 -0.65 7.75
CA TYR A 298 -9.16 -1.49 6.57
C TYR A 298 -9.98 -2.77 6.85
N CYS A 299 -10.09 -3.14 8.13
CA CYS A 299 -10.68 -4.42 8.55
C CYS A 299 -12.00 -4.24 9.31
N PHE A 300 -12.39 -3.01 9.68
CA PHE A 300 -13.61 -2.77 10.44
C PHE A 300 -14.85 -3.23 9.68
N ALA A 301 -15.61 -4.05 10.39
CA ALA A 301 -17.00 -4.33 10.09
C ALA A 301 -17.78 -4.02 11.36
N CYS A 302 -18.61 -2.98 11.35
CA CYS A 302 -19.37 -2.53 12.54
C CYS A 302 -20.32 -3.62 13.08
N ASP A 303 -20.84 -4.50 12.17
CA ASP A 303 -21.77 -5.57 12.51
C ASP A 303 -21.42 -6.91 11.82
N GLY A 304 -20.13 -7.16 11.60
CA GLY A 304 -19.67 -8.26 10.76
C GLY A 304 -19.58 -7.85 9.28
N ALA A 305 -18.73 -8.53 8.50
CA ALA A 305 -18.54 -8.21 7.09
C ALA A 305 -19.85 -8.43 6.33
N LYS A 306 -20.42 -7.35 5.76
CA LYS A 306 -21.70 -7.40 5.02
C LYS A 306 -21.56 -8.03 3.62
N SER A 307 -20.32 -8.04 3.08
CA SER A 307 -20.00 -8.73 1.84
C SER A 307 -18.66 -9.46 2.00
N PRO A 308 -18.58 -10.75 1.65
CA PRO A 308 -17.34 -11.50 1.78
C PRO A 308 -16.32 -11.03 0.74
N TYR A 309 -15.05 -11.11 1.09
CA TYR A 309 -13.97 -11.00 0.11
C TYR A 309 -14.01 -12.15 -0.90
N PRO A 310 -13.48 -11.97 -2.12
CA PRO A 310 -13.43 -13.04 -3.13
C PRO A 310 -12.74 -14.33 -2.66
N ALA A 311 -11.74 -14.21 -1.76
CA ALA A 311 -11.10 -15.34 -1.10
C ALA A 311 -10.91 -15.04 0.40
N ASP A 312 -11.01 -16.08 1.25
CA ASP A 312 -10.83 -15.96 2.69
C ASP A 312 -9.39 -15.52 3.03
N PRO A 313 -9.19 -14.37 3.67
CA PRO A 313 -7.87 -13.90 4.04
C PRO A 313 -7.24 -14.68 5.23
N ALA A 314 -8.01 -15.45 5.99
CA ALA A 314 -7.50 -16.13 7.18
C ALA A 314 -6.25 -17.01 6.86
N PRO A 315 -5.22 -17.04 7.73
CA PRO A 315 -5.14 -16.44 9.07
C PRO A 315 -4.74 -14.96 9.10
N PHE A 316 -4.62 -14.29 7.97
CA PHE A 316 -4.40 -12.85 7.91
C PHE A 316 -5.73 -12.12 8.16
N ASN A 317 -5.65 -10.87 8.61
CA ASN A 317 -6.83 -10.06 8.90
C ASN A 317 -7.41 -9.31 7.67
N HIS A 318 -6.72 -9.39 6.50
CA HIS A 318 -7.09 -8.68 5.28
C HIS A 318 -6.55 -9.41 4.05
N PRO A 319 -7.14 -9.20 2.84
CA PRO A 319 -6.60 -9.73 1.58
C PRO A 319 -5.15 -9.32 1.27
N THR A 320 -4.68 -8.15 1.73
CA THR A 320 -3.25 -7.81 1.75
C THR A 320 -2.57 -8.61 2.87
N LYS A 321 -1.65 -9.47 2.50
CA LYS A 321 -0.94 -10.41 3.40
C LYS A 321 0.53 -10.02 3.47
N ILE A 322 1.04 -9.80 4.67
CA ILE A 322 2.42 -9.37 4.90
C ILE A 322 3.14 -10.40 5.76
N VAL A 323 4.21 -10.99 5.21
CA VAL A 323 5.02 -12.01 5.89
C VAL A 323 6.46 -11.53 6.00
N LEU A 324 7.04 -11.73 7.17
CA LEU A 324 8.45 -11.53 7.45
C LEU A 324 9.18 -12.88 7.39
N LEU A 325 10.17 -12.98 6.53
CA LEU A 325 11.02 -14.15 6.39
C LEU A 325 12.45 -13.79 6.80
N GLN A 326 13.06 -14.59 7.65
CA GLN A 326 14.46 -14.43 8.04
C GLN A 326 15.33 -15.37 7.22
N ALA A 327 16.39 -14.81 6.58
CA ALA A 327 17.36 -15.59 5.84
C ALA A 327 18.34 -16.28 6.80
N ARG A 328 18.63 -17.55 6.50
CA ARG A 328 19.68 -18.34 7.15
C ARG A 328 20.55 -18.90 6.05
N CYS A 329 21.74 -18.33 5.86
CA CYS A 329 22.74 -18.98 5.02
C CYS A 329 23.33 -20.17 5.77
N ARG A 330 23.36 -21.32 5.11
CA ARG A 330 24.10 -22.47 5.62
C ARG A 330 25.57 -22.37 5.23
#